data_71324b193e8dcb1dd1f233575f60f79a
#
_entry.id   71324b193e8dcb1dd1f233575f60f79a
#
_cell.length_a   1.000
_cell.length_b   1.000
_cell.length_c   1.000
_cell.angle_alpha   90.00
_cell.angle_beta   90.00
_cell.angle_gamma   90.00
#
_symmetry.space_group_name_H-M   'P 1'
#
loop_
_entity.id
_entity.type
_entity.pdbx_description
1 polymer ?
#
loop_
_entity_poly.entity_id
_entity_poly.type
_entity_poly.pdbx_seq_one_letter_code
_entity_poly.pdbx_strand_id
1 'polypeptide(L)'
;DTVKRAWGLTFSEHKIMQEEPSFDANKTTGPTGKQVIDEMNNRYGFFSWHGHGAPSYIIVSNNAQINSNRVITAFQNVNSGNFIQESGHGLDCLTNHDYPAIAYSISCTSTPFDIYGSYDIPYNIGSSFTVAGLYGGPAFLGNTREGFYRNYASVRLEKAFVNLIKTDNCIGTAEALSKVYLNDHKDQVNDPGVDVAHRVILAHHLIGWAGFF
;
A
#
# COMPACT_ATOMS: atom_id res chain seq x y z
N ASP A 1 5.58 -1.65 -13.08
CA ASP A 1 5.86 -2.72 -14.04
C ASP A 1 5.50 -4.13 -13.59
N THR A 2 5.61 -4.46 -12.30
CA THR A 2 5.30 -5.80 -11.80
C THR A 2 3.82 -6.12 -11.91
N VAL A 3 2.95 -5.22 -11.48
CA VAL A 3 1.49 -5.37 -11.56
C VAL A 3 1.06 -5.42 -13.02
N LYS A 4 1.53 -4.50 -13.85
CA LYS A 4 1.21 -4.48 -15.28
C LYS A 4 1.62 -5.77 -16.00
N ARG A 5 2.81 -6.29 -15.72
CA ARG A 5 3.25 -7.57 -16.29
C ARG A 5 2.38 -8.74 -15.84
N ALA A 6 1.93 -8.72 -14.58
CA ALA A 6 1.05 -9.75 -14.05
C ALA A 6 -0.34 -9.69 -14.70
N TRP A 7 -0.91 -8.50 -14.88
CA TRP A 7 -2.27 -8.33 -15.42
C TRP A 7 -2.33 -8.37 -16.95
N GLY A 8 -1.19 -8.17 -17.64
CA GLY A 8 -1.11 -8.15 -19.09
C GLY A 8 -1.74 -6.90 -19.69
N LEU A 9 -2.07 -6.96 -20.99
CA LEU A 9 -2.57 -5.81 -21.75
C LEU A 9 -4.08 -5.53 -21.58
N THR A 10 -4.79 -6.31 -20.80
CA THR A 10 -6.26 -6.17 -20.61
C THR A 10 -6.66 -5.03 -19.67
N PHE A 11 -5.72 -4.47 -18.92
CA PHE A 11 -5.98 -3.39 -17.96
C PHE A 11 -5.22 -2.14 -18.34
N SER A 12 -5.91 -0.99 -18.26
CA SER A 12 -5.25 0.31 -18.33
C SER A 12 -4.51 0.56 -17.02
N GLU A 13 -3.30 1.05 -17.13
CA GLU A 13 -2.46 1.41 -15.99
C GLU A 13 -2.22 2.90 -16.00
N HIS A 14 -2.41 3.53 -14.85
CA HIS A 14 -1.95 4.87 -14.57
C HIS A 14 -0.90 4.84 -13.47
N LYS A 15 0.24 5.48 -13.70
CA LYS A 15 1.33 5.55 -12.73
C LYS A 15 1.50 6.98 -12.24
N ILE A 16 1.37 7.15 -10.93
CA ILE A 16 1.85 8.34 -10.26
C ILE A 16 3.08 7.93 -9.46
N MET A 17 4.24 8.20 -9.97
CA MET A 17 5.48 7.80 -9.31
C MET A 17 6.57 8.83 -9.53
N GLN A 18 7.54 8.79 -8.63
CA GLN A 18 8.77 9.53 -8.84
C GLN A 18 9.53 8.91 -10.01
N GLU A 19 9.83 9.71 -11.04
CA GLU A 19 10.60 9.23 -12.18
C GLU A 19 12.05 8.92 -11.78
N GLU A 20 12.53 7.75 -12.16
CA GLU A 20 13.94 7.43 -12.14
C GLU A 20 14.65 8.03 -13.38
N PRO A 21 15.90 8.48 -13.28
CA PRO A 21 16.89 8.18 -12.24
C PRO A 21 17.11 9.35 -11.26
N SER A 22 16.11 10.04 -10.85
CA SER A 22 16.27 11.21 -10.00
C SER A 22 16.40 10.86 -8.53
N PHE A 23 17.41 10.10 -8.12
CA PHE A 23 17.93 10.13 -6.74
C PHE A 23 18.61 11.48 -6.40
N ASP A 24 18.36 12.51 -7.17
CA ASP A 24 18.75 13.85 -6.81
C ASP A 24 17.81 14.31 -5.69
N ALA A 25 18.31 14.35 -4.47
CA ALA A 25 17.60 14.81 -3.28
C ALA A 25 17.02 16.22 -3.44
N ASN A 26 17.45 16.97 -4.43
CA ASN A 26 17.00 18.32 -4.76
C ASN A 26 15.87 18.34 -5.81
N LYS A 27 15.55 17.22 -6.47
CA LYS A 27 14.44 17.18 -7.42
C LYS A 27 13.11 16.92 -6.71
N THR A 28 12.25 17.89 -6.80
CA THR A 28 10.89 17.90 -6.23
C THR A 28 9.83 17.30 -7.14
N THR A 29 10.17 16.30 -7.95
CA THR A 29 9.34 15.79 -9.05
C THR A 29 8.37 14.66 -8.67
N GLY A 30 8.34 14.21 -7.42
CA GLY A 30 7.38 13.19 -7.00
C GLY A 30 5.98 13.76 -6.75
N PRO A 31 4.93 12.91 -6.72
CA PRO A 31 3.57 13.34 -6.45
C PRO A 31 3.42 13.88 -5.02
N THR A 32 2.47 14.78 -4.82
CA THR A 32 1.99 15.15 -3.49
C THR A 32 0.92 14.15 -3.02
N GLY A 33 0.69 14.08 -1.71
CA GLY A 33 -0.39 13.26 -1.15
C GLY A 33 -1.75 13.64 -1.72
N LYS A 34 -2.02 14.95 -1.87
CA LYS A 34 -3.25 15.44 -2.50
C LYS A 34 -3.41 14.95 -3.94
N GLN A 35 -2.35 15.00 -4.74
CA GLN A 35 -2.39 14.48 -6.12
C GLN A 35 -2.72 13.00 -6.15
N VAL A 36 -2.20 12.21 -5.21
CA VAL A 36 -2.53 10.77 -5.11
C VAL A 36 -3.99 10.57 -4.72
N ILE A 37 -4.52 11.32 -3.75
CA ILE A 37 -5.94 11.26 -3.36
C ILE A 37 -6.84 11.69 -4.53
N ASP A 38 -6.51 12.78 -5.23
CA ASP A 38 -7.26 13.24 -6.39
C ASP A 38 -7.30 12.16 -7.48
N GLU A 39 -6.17 11.48 -7.70
CA GLU A 39 -6.11 10.39 -8.68
C GLU A 39 -6.90 9.15 -8.21
N MET A 40 -6.86 8.81 -6.92
CA MET A 40 -7.64 7.70 -6.36
C MET A 40 -9.16 7.91 -6.46
N ASN A 41 -9.61 9.15 -6.62
CA ASN A 41 -11.02 9.47 -6.87
C ASN A 41 -11.46 9.17 -8.32
N ASN A 42 -10.54 8.81 -9.20
CA ASN A 42 -10.85 8.28 -10.51
C ASN A 42 -11.33 6.81 -10.41
N ARG A 43 -11.78 6.27 -11.53
CA ARG A 43 -12.46 4.96 -11.61
C ARG A 43 -11.46 3.80 -11.67
N TYR A 44 -10.65 3.64 -10.62
CA TYR A 44 -9.72 2.51 -10.51
C TYR A 44 -10.27 1.41 -9.61
N GLY A 45 -10.15 0.16 -10.03
CA GLY A 45 -10.53 -1.00 -9.22
C GLY A 45 -9.43 -1.52 -8.32
N PHE A 46 -8.17 -1.08 -8.54
CA PHE A 46 -7.02 -1.55 -7.79
C PHE A 46 -5.97 -0.46 -7.62
N PHE A 47 -5.49 -0.30 -6.39
CA PHE A 47 -4.36 0.57 -6.04
C PHE A 47 -3.18 -0.26 -5.54
N SER A 48 -1.98 0.09 -5.98
CA SER A 48 -0.73 -0.50 -5.50
C SER A 48 0.20 0.59 -4.97
N TRP A 49 0.56 0.50 -3.70
CA TRP A 49 1.40 1.49 -3.03
C TRP A 49 2.75 0.91 -2.61
N HIS A 50 3.81 1.48 -3.18
CA HIS A 50 5.19 1.14 -2.86
C HIS A 50 5.88 2.37 -2.28
N GLY A 51 6.12 2.39 -0.98
CA GLY A 51 6.75 3.51 -0.29
C GLY A 51 7.03 3.21 1.17
N HIS A 52 7.64 4.16 1.84
CA HIS A 52 7.74 4.10 3.29
C HIS A 52 6.37 4.36 3.93
N GLY A 53 6.11 3.72 5.05
CA GLY A 53 4.84 3.88 5.76
C GLY A 53 4.97 3.77 7.27
N ALA A 54 3.93 4.23 7.92
CA ALA A 54 3.65 4.13 9.34
C ALA A 54 2.14 3.93 9.52
N PRO A 55 1.64 3.67 10.72
CA PRO A 55 0.20 3.49 10.92
C PRO A 55 -0.66 4.64 10.40
N SER A 56 -0.18 5.87 10.53
CA SER A 56 -0.95 7.07 10.19
C SER A 56 -0.69 7.64 8.80
N TYR A 57 0.34 7.17 8.08
CA TYR A 57 0.69 7.73 6.77
C TYR A 57 1.46 6.77 5.88
N ILE A 58 1.45 7.07 4.58
CA ILE A 58 2.35 6.48 3.56
C ILE A 58 3.04 7.63 2.82
N ILE A 59 4.37 7.53 2.65
CA ILE A 59 5.16 8.48 1.86
C ILE A 59 4.99 8.11 0.39
N VAL A 60 4.51 9.07 -0.40
CA VAL A 60 4.18 8.85 -1.81
C VAL A 60 5.29 9.30 -2.77
N SER A 61 6.32 9.95 -2.27
CA SER A 61 7.50 10.28 -3.08
C SER A 61 8.77 10.23 -2.25
N ASN A 62 9.86 9.81 -2.87
CA ASN A 62 11.16 9.72 -2.20
C ASN A 62 11.84 11.10 -2.21
N ASN A 63 11.75 11.81 -1.10
CA ASN A 63 12.58 12.97 -0.84
C ASN A 63 13.12 12.87 0.59
N ALA A 64 14.42 12.95 0.76
CA ALA A 64 15.09 12.87 2.04
C ALA A 64 14.61 13.95 3.05
N GLN A 65 14.02 15.01 2.56
CA GLN A 65 13.27 15.94 3.39
C GLN A 65 11.79 15.53 3.32
N ILE A 66 11.30 14.97 4.38
CA ILE A 66 9.89 14.65 4.58
C ILE A 66 9.11 15.98 4.59
N ASN A 67 8.82 16.49 3.39
CA ASN A 67 7.89 17.57 3.23
C ASN A 67 6.48 16.97 3.39
N SER A 68 5.73 17.58 4.24
CA SER A 68 4.38 17.25 4.63
C SER A 68 3.40 17.01 3.49
N ASN A 69 3.60 17.64 2.34
CA ASN A 69 2.71 17.48 1.19
C ASN A 69 2.95 16.18 0.39
N ARG A 70 3.91 15.32 0.79
CA ARG A 70 4.27 14.09 0.09
C ARG A 70 3.89 12.83 0.83
N VAL A 71 2.85 12.93 1.60
CA VAL A 71 2.25 11.80 2.34
C VAL A 71 0.76 11.74 2.06
N ILE A 72 0.21 10.53 2.01
CA ILE A 72 -1.20 10.30 2.28
C ILE A 72 -1.34 9.91 3.74
N THR A 73 -2.37 10.39 4.40
CA THR A 73 -2.63 10.12 5.81
C THR A 73 -3.91 9.33 6.01
N ALA A 74 -4.04 8.65 7.15
CA ALA A 74 -5.28 7.98 7.51
C ALA A 74 -6.47 8.96 7.55
N PHE A 75 -6.23 10.15 8.09
CA PHE A 75 -7.20 11.26 8.13
C PHE A 75 -6.50 12.57 7.83
N GLN A 76 -7.22 13.51 7.21
CA GLN A 76 -6.68 14.84 6.89
C GLN A 76 -6.15 15.59 8.11
N ASN A 77 -6.80 15.45 9.25
CA ASN A 77 -6.46 16.17 10.49
C ASN A 77 -5.57 15.36 11.45
N VAL A 78 -4.98 14.25 11.00
CA VAL A 78 -4.03 13.52 11.83
C VAL A 78 -2.78 14.36 12.03
N ASN A 79 -2.52 14.71 13.26
CA ASN A 79 -1.26 15.36 13.64
C ASN A 79 -0.15 14.29 13.61
N SER A 80 0.44 14.11 12.44
CA SER A 80 1.52 13.15 12.21
C SER A 80 2.89 13.70 12.61
N GLY A 81 2.95 14.51 13.63
CA GLY A 81 4.19 15.13 14.11
C GLY A 81 4.65 16.32 13.25
N ASN A 82 5.81 16.25 12.64
CA ASN A 82 6.42 17.36 11.91
C ASN A 82 5.88 17.58 10.48
N PHE A 83 4.79 16.93 10.10
CA PHE A 83 4.20 17.12 8.77
C PHE A 83 3.32 18.38 8.75
N ILE A 84 3.57 19.27 7.81
CA ILE A 84 2.69 20.42 7.52
C ILE A 84 1.45 19.84 6.82
N GLN A 85 0.28 20.06 7.33
CA GLN A 85 -0.96 19.52 6.78
C GLN A 85 -1.37 20.34 5.56
N GLU A 86 -1.19 19.77 4.39
CA GLU A 86 -1.85 20.26 3.19
C GLU A 86 -3.26 19.68 3.14
N SER A 87 -4.25 20.52 2.88
CA SER A 87 -5.64 20.06 2.75
C SER A 87 -5.79 19.05 1.62
N GLY A 88 -6.50 17.96 1.83
CA GLY A 88 -6.90 17.01 0.81
C GLY A 88 -6.00 15.80 0.61
N HIS A 89 -5.09 15.49 1.53
CA HIS A 89 -4.22 14.31 1.45
C HIS A 89 -4.62 13.15 2.38
N GLY A 90 -5.71 13.29 3.12
CA GLY A 90 -6.26 12.22 3.95
C GLY A 90 -7.14 11.24 3.16
N LEU A 91 -7.17 9.96 3.57
CA LEU A 91 -8.07 8.97 2.99
C LEU A 91 -9.55 9.29 3.23
N ASP A 92 -9.87 10.10 4.24
CA ASP A 92 -11.19 10.68 4.47
C ASP A 92 -11.62 11.73 3.43
N CYS A 93 -10.71 12.13 2.54
CA CYS A 93 -11.00 12.99 1.38
C CYS A 93 -11.34 12.20 0.11
N LEU A 94 -11.39 10.87 0.17
CA LEU A 94 -11.81 10.05 -0.96
C LEU A 94 -13.30 10.27 -1.27
N THR A 95 -13.63 10.24 -2.56
CA THR A 95 -14.99 10.41 -3.09
C THR A 95 -15.35 9.34 -4.13
N ASN A 96 -14.64 8.22 -4.12
CA ASN A 96 -14.75 7.16 -5.12
C ASN A 96 -15.89 6.14 -4.85
N HIS A 97 -16.97 6.54 -4.19
CA HIS A 97 -18.05 5.65 -3.72
C HIS A 97 -18.67 4.74 -4.79
N ASP A 98 -18.77 5.22 -6.02
CA ASP A 98 -19.35 4.44 -7.14
C ASP A 98 -18.35 3.44 -7.73
N TYR A 99 -17.09 3.55 -7.35
CA TYR A 99 -15.98 2.73 -7.84
C TYR A 99 -15.07 2.31 -6.68
N PRO A 100 -15.59 1.46 -5.78
CA PRO A 100 -14.80 0.96 -4.67
C PRO A 100 -13.60 0.16 -5.20
N ALA A 101 -12.45 0.37 -4.59
CA ALA A 101 -11.20 -0.25 -5.03
C ALA A 101 -10.63 -1.21 -3.97
N ILE A 102 -9.77 -2.11 -4.42
CA ILE A 102 -8.88 -2.87 -3.56
C ILE A 102 -7.55 -2.12 -3.48
N ALA A 103 -7.02 -1.94 -2.30
CA ALA A 103 -5.68 -1.39 -2.12
C ALA A 103 -4.69 -2.47 -1.65
N TYR A 104 -3.52 -2.47 -2.25
CA TYR A 104 -2.39 -3.32 -1.87
C TYR A 104 -1.20 -2.43 -1.52
N SER A 105 -0.61 -2.61 -0.34
CA SER A 105 0.51 -1.80 0.13
C SER A 105 1.64 -2.68 0.64
N ILE A 106 2.85 -2.43 0.15
CA ILE A 106 4.08 -3.01 0.70
C ILE A 106 4.77 -2.07 1.69
N SER A 107 4.13 -0.96 2.04
CA SER A 107 4.63 0.01 3.03
C SER A 107 4.67 -0.60 4.44
N CYS A 108 5.63 -0.16 5.25
CA CYS A 108 5.75 -0.63 6.63
C CYS A 108 4.53 -0.25 7.47
N THR A 109 4.15 -1.10 8.39
CA THR A 109 3.19 -0.86 9.49
C THR A 109 1.89 -0.11 9.09
N SER A 110 1.46 -0.26 7.84
CA SER A 110 0.25 0.41 7.35
C SER A 110 -1.05 -0.14 7.96
N THR A 111 -1.01 -1.36 8.53
CA THR A 111 -2.17 -2.08 9.08
C THR A 111 -1.91 -2.78 10.42
N PRO A 112 -1.28 -2.15 11.41
CA PRO A 112 -1.07 -2.80 12.70
C PRO A 112 -2.40 -3.11 13.38
N PHE A 113 -2.52 -4.29 13.99
CA PHE A 113 -3.71 -4.70 14.77
C PHE A 113 -3.63 -4.28 16.23
N ASP A 114 -2.47 -3.89 16.69
CA ASP A 114 -2.17 -3.46 18.04
C ASP A 114 -1.72 -2.01 18.07
N ILE A 115 -1.67 -1.43 19.26
CA ILE A 115 -1.09 -0.10 19.45
C ILE A 115 0.42 -0.22 19.27
N TYR A 116 0.89 0.10 18.08
CA TYR A 116 2.30 0.10 17.74
C TYR A 116 2.88 1.50 17.90
N GLY A 117 3.58 1.72 19.01
CA GLY A 117 4.14 3.02 19.34
C GLY A 117 3.12 4.01 19.91
N SER A 118 3.52 5.26 20.06
CA SER A 118 2.72 6.35 20.63
C SER A 118 1.83 7.05 19.61
N TYR A 119 1.26 6.31 18.67
CA TYR A 119 0.36 6.89 17.67
C TYR A 119 -1.05 6.98 18.23
N ASP A 120 -1.42 8.18 18.59
CA ASP A 120 -2.74 8.52 19.13
C ASP A 120 -3.75 8.72 17.99
N ILE A 121 -3.93 7.67 17.17
CA ILE A 121 -4.85 7.70 16.04
C ILE A 121 -5.89 6.59 16.17
N PRO A 122 -7.18 6.91 15.96
CA PRO A 122 -8.26 5.93 16.10
C PRO A 122 -8.21 4.82 15.05
N TYR A 123 -7.59 5.08 13.87
CA TYR A 123 -7.50 4.13 12.77
C TYR A 123 -6.15 4.23 12.06
N ASN A 124 -5.62 3.07 11.65
CA ASN A 124 -4.48 3.01 10.75
C ASN A 124 -4.91 3.23 9.28
N ILE A 125 -3.94 3.31 8.36
CA ILE A 125 -4.19 3.50 6.93
C ILE A 125 -5.18 2.47 6.36
N GLY A 126 -4.99 1.18 6.64
CA GLY A 126 -5.86 0.13 6.13
C GLY A 126 -7.28 0.23 6.68
N SER A 127 -7.42 0.47 7.98
CA SER A 127 -8.74 0.66 8.61
C SER A 127 -9.43 1.94 8.12
N SER A 128 -8.67 3.01 7.91
CA SER A 128 -9.22 4.25 7.36
C SER A 128 -9.74 4.05 5.93
N PHE A 129 -9.00 3.31 5.11
CA PHE A 129 -9.42 3.01 3.75
C PHE A 129 -10.69 2.14 3.69
N THR A 130 -10.85 1.17 4.62
CA THR A 130 -11.93 0.19 4.54
C THR A 130 -13.16 0.52 5.38
N VAL A 131 -13.01 1.21 6.51
CA VAL A 131 -14.07 1.34 7.53
C VAL A 131 -14.35 2.78 7.92
N ALA A 132 -13.33 3.60 8.10
CA ALA A 132 -13.48 4.93 8.68
C ALA A 132 -13.90 5.99 7.68
N GLY A 133 -13.56 5.83 6.41
CA GLY A 133 -14.02 6.67 5.32
C GLY A 133 -15.39 6.22 4.82
N LEU A 134 -16.16 7.16 4.27
CA LEU A 134 -17.39 6.82 3.54
C LEU A 134 -17.07 6.15 2.19
N TYR A 135 -15.83 6.21 1.78
CA TYR A 135 -15.32 5.81 0.46
C TYR A 135 -14.00 5.05 0.62
N GLY A 136 -13.35 4.70 -0.46
CA GLY A 136 -12.16 3.86 -0.46
C GLY A 136 -12.46 2.51 -1.09
N GLY A 137 -12.60 1.48 -0.28
CA GLY A 137 -12.97 0.19 -0.83
C GLY A 137 -13.13 -0.93 0.20
N PRO A 138 -13.57 -2.10 -0.27
CA PRO A 138 -13.94 -3.22 0.60
C PRO A 138 -12.74 -3.93 1.22
N ALA A 139 -11.54 -3.73 0.68
CA ALA A 139 -10.37 -4.45 1.13
C ALA A 139 -9.08 -3.64 1.01
N PHE A 140 -8.23 -3.79 2.01
CA PHE A 140 -6.88 -3.29 2.05
C PHE A 140 -5.92 -4.42 2.45
N LEU A 141 -4.88 -4.62 1.66
CA LEU A 141 -3.81 -5.57 1.95
C LEU A 141 -2.55 -4.78 2.32
N GLY A 142 -2.00 -5.04 3.49
CA GLY A 142 -0.86 -4.27 3.98
C GLY A 142 -0.11 -4.93 5.13
N ASN A 143 0.98 -4.30 5.52
CA ASN A 143 1.87 -4.84 6.54
C ASN A 143 1.48 -4.37 7.95
N THR A 144 1.41 -5.31 8.88
CA THR A 144 1.23 -5.04 10.32
C THR A 144 2.55 -4.66 11.00
N ARG A 145 3.66 -4.96 10.35
CA ARG A 145 5.03 -4.68 10.79
C ARG A 145 5.84 -4.14 9.60
N GLU A 146 7.14 -4.28 9.64
CA GLU A 146 8.02 -3.83 8.58
C GLU A 146 7.74 -4.52 7.25
N GLY A 147 7.61 -3.76 6.19
CA GLY A 147 7.62 -4.25 4.82
C GLY A 147 9.05 -4.47 4.34
N PHE A 148 9.32 -5.58 3.68
CA PHE A 148 10.65 -5.92 3.19
C PHE A 148 10.73 -5.74 1.68
N TYR A 149 11.41 -4.68 1.26
CA TYR A 149 11.77 -4.51 -0.14
C TYR A 149 13.01 -5.33 -0.54
N ARG A 150 13.80 -5.74 0.46
CA ARG A 150 15.03 -6.52 0.26
C ARG A 150 14.71 -7.81 -0.49
N ASN A 151 15.53 -8.12 -1.49
CA ASN A 151 15.33 -9.25 -2.42
C ASN A 151 13.94 -9.28 -3.07
N TYR A 152 13.28 -8.12 -3.10
CA TYR A 152 11.94 -7.97 -3.67
C TYR A 152 10.86 -8.87 -3.04
N ALA A 153 11.02 -9.30 -1.80
CA ALA A 153 10.13 -10.26 -1.17
C ALA A 153 8.67 -9.78 -1.13
N SER A 154 8.41 -8.57 -0.67
CA SER A 154 7.05 -7.98 -0.66
C SER A 154 6.50 -7.78 -2.08
N VAL A 155 7.35 -7.40 -3.04
CA VAL A 155 6.97 -7.26 -4.46
C VAL A 155 6.63 -8.61 -5.09
N ARG A 156 7.33 -9.69 -4.69
CA ARG A 156 7.01 -11.06 -5.16
C ARG A 156 5.68 -11.54 -4.59
N LEU A 157 5.40 -11.23 -3.31
CA LEU A 157 4.11 -11.53 -2.70
C LEU A 157 2.97 -10.81 -3.46
N GLU A 158 3.11 -9.52 -3.71
CA GLU A 158 2.15 -8.74 -4.49
C GLU A 158 1.95 -9.32 -5.89
N LYS A 159 3.03 -9.64 -6.59
CA LYS A 159 2.95 -10.25 -7.93
C LYS A 159 2.19 -11.57 -7.92
N ALA A 160 2.43 -12.42 -6.93
CA ALA A 160 1.70 -13.68 -6.77
C ALA A 160 0.21 -13.42 -6.51
N PHE A 161 -0.12 -12.48 -5.61
CA PHE A 161 -1.48 -12.06 -5.34
C PHE A 161 -2.21 -11.58 -6.60
N VAL A 162 -1.60 -10.64 -7.34
CA VAL A 162 -2.19 -10.08 -8.57
C VAL A 162 -2.42 -11.16 -9.64
N ASN A 163 -1.51 -12.10 -9.79
CA ASN A 163 -1.71 -13.23 -10.70
C ASN A 163 -2.89 -14.12 -10.28
N LEU A 164 -3.09 -14.31 -8.98
CA LEU A 164 -4.15 -15.16 -8.46
C LEU A 164 -5.54 -14.51 -8.57
N ILE A 165 -5.68 -13.22 -8.28
CA ILE A 165 -6.97 -12.53 -8.47
C ILE A 165 -7.38 -12.44 -9.94
N LYS A 166 -6.42 -12.45 -10.86
CA LYS A 166 -6.66 -12.48 -12.30
C LYS A 166 -7.36 -13.79 -12.75
N THR A 167 -7.21 -14.86 -12.01
CA THR A 167 -7.74 -16.20 -12.32
C THR A 167 -8.99 -16.54 -11.50
N ASP A 168 -9.81 -15.55 -11.20
CA ASP A 168 -11.09 -15.69 -10.49
C ASP A 168 -11.01 -16.19 -9.04
N ASN A 169 -9.89 -15.98 -8.37
CA ASN A 169 -9.80 -16.24 -6.94
C ASN A 169 -10.35 -15.05 -6.14
N CYS A 170 -11.12 -15.32 -5.09
CA CYS A 170 -11.51 -14.27 -4.16
C CYS A 170 -10.28 -13.69 -3.43
N ILE A 171 -10.37 -12.45 -2.97
CA ILE A 171 -9.24 -11.73 -2.37
C ILE A 171 -8.58 -12.52 -1.23
N GLY A 172 -9.38 -13.11 -0.34
CA GLY A 172 -8.85 -13.90 0.78
C GLY A 172 -8.11 -15.15 0.32
N THR A 173 -8.63 -15.85 -0.70
CA THR A 173 -7.95 -17.02 -1.29
C THR A 173 -6.67 -16.58 -1.99
N ALA A 174 -6.70 -15.51 -2.77
CA ALA A 174 -5.52 -14.98 -3.46
C ALA A 174 -4.43 -14.56 -2.48
N GLU A 175 -4.80 -13.92 -1.36
CA GLU A 175 -3.84 -13.55 -0.31
C GLU A 175 -3.23 -14.80 0.34
N ALA A 176 -4.03 -15.78 0.72
CA ALA A 176 -3.53 -17.02 1.32
C ALA A 176 -2.60 -17.78 0.37
N LEU A 177 -3.01 -17.99 -0.88
CA LEU A 177 -2.21 -18.71 -1.88
C LEU A 177 -0.95 -17.95 -2.29
N SER A 178 -0.97 -16.61 -2.28
CA SER A 178 0.24 -15.81 -2.54
C SER A 178 1.32 -16.04 -1.47
N LYS A 179 0.91 -16.24 -0.22
CA LYS A 179 1.81 -16.58 0.89
C LYS A 179 2.39 -17.98 0.76
N VAL A 180 1.58 -18.94 0.34
CA VAL A 180 2.05 -20.30 0.01
C VAL A 180 3.09 -20.24 -1.10
N TYR A 181 2.77 -19.49 -2.18
CA TYR A 181 3.72 -19.30 -3.29
C TYR A 181 5.06 -18.72 -2.81
N LEU A 182 5.03 -17.67 -1.98
CA LEU A 182 6.27 -17.06 -1.46
C LEU A 182 7.05 -18.03 -0.58
N ASN A 183 6.37 -18.83 0.26
CA ASN A 183 7.01 -19.84 1.09
C ASN A 183 7.70 -20.94 0.24
N ASP A 184 7.04 -21.40 -0.82
CA ASP A 184 7.59 -22.43 -1.72
C ASP A 184 8.81 -21.90 -2.52
N HIS A 185 8.92 -20.59 -2.65
CA HIS A 185 10.02 -19.91 -3.36
C HIS A 185 10.95 -19.11 -2.42
N LYS A 186 10.95 -19.44 -1.14
CA LYS A 186 11.70 -18.71 -0.10
C LYS A 186 13.19 -18.59 -0.36
N ASP A 187 13.79 -19.61 -0.99
CA ASP A 187 15.21 -19.61 -1.32
C ASP A 187 15.61 -18.50 -2.31
N GLN A 188 14.63 -17.94 -3.03
CA GLN A 188 14.84 -16.83 -3.96
C GLN A 188 14.85 -15.46 -3.27
N VAL A 189 14.41 -15.38 -2.01
CA VAL A 189 14.27 -14.12 -1.26
C VAL A 189 15.02 -14.11 0.07
N ASN A 190 15.32 -15.28 0.62
CA ASN A 190 16.04 -15.38 1.89
C ASN A 190 17.53 -15.07 1.70
N ASP A 191 18.08 -14.35 2.65
CA ASP A 191 19.52 -14.18 2.79
C ASP A 191 20.11 -15.25 3.73
N PRO A 192 21.41 -15.54 3.67
CA PRO A 192 22.04 -16.42 4.62
C PRO A 192 21.77 -15.97 6.07
N GLY A 193 21.09 -16.82 6.84
CA GLY A 193 20.74 -16.54 8.23
C GLY A 193 19.57 -15.58 8.46
N VAL A 194 18.89 -15.10 7.41
CA VAL A 194 17.72 -14.22 7.52
C VAL A 194 16.54 -14.78 6.76
N ASP A 195 15.50 -15.16 7.47
CA ASP A 195 14.26 -15.65 6.88
C ASP A 195 13.34 -14.49 6.48
N VAL A 196 13.60 -13.91 5.32
CA VAL A 196 12.83 -12.78 4.77
C VAL A 196 11.44 -13.21 4.35
N ALA A 197 11.30 -14.42 3.78
CA ALA A 197 10.01 -14.92 3.32
C ALA A 197 8.99 -15.00 4.46
N HIS A 198 9.34 -15.64 5.57
CA HIS A 198 8.44 -15.74 6.72
C HIS A 198 8.12 -14.38 7.35
N ARG A 199 9.09 -13.47 7.42
CA ARG A 199 8.82 -12.10 7.91
C ARG A 199 7.75 -11.39 7.08
N VAL A 200 7.85 -11.46 5.75
CA VAL A 200 6.86 -10.88 4.84
C VAL A 200 5.50 -11.56 4.96
N ILE A 201 5.48 -12.91 4.97
CA ILE A 201 4.25 -13.70 5.10
C ILE A 201 3.50 -13.36 6.39
N LEU A 202 4.21 -13.26 7.51
CA LEU A 202 3.63 -12.98 8.82
C LEU A 202 3.24 -11.51 9.01
N ALA A 203 3.92 -10.60 8.33
CA ALA A 203 3.63 -9.17 8.44
C ALA A 203 2.47 -8.73 7.55
N HIS A 204 2.23 -9.37 6.41
CA HIS A 204 1.23 -8.94 5.43
C HIS A 204 -0.15 -9.53 5.71
N HIS A 205 -1.19 -8.68 5.76
CA HIS A 205 -2.55 -9.07 6.12
C HIS A 205 -3.60 -8.33 5.30
N LEU A 206 -4.76 -9.00 5.16
CA LEU A 206 -5.97 -8.44 4.58
C LEU A 206 -6.84 -7.82 5.68
N ILE A 207 -7.23 -6.57 5.49
CA ILE A 207 -8.27 -5.88 6.25
C ILE A 207 -9.47 -5.67 5.33
N GLY A 208 -10.67 -5.92 5.83
CA GLY A 208 -11.91 -5.77 5.08
C GLY A 208 -12.52 -7.09 4.68
N TRP A 209 -13.31 -7.09 3.63
CA TRP A 209 -14.11 -8.26 3.22
C TRP A 209 -13.34 -9.16 2.25
N ALA A 210 -13.05 -10.38 2.72
CA ALA A 210 -12.28 -11.38 1.98
C ALA A 210 -13.06 -12.05 0.81
N GLY A 211 -14.38 -11.90 0.77
CA GLY A 211 -15.28 -12.60 -0.14
C GLY A 211 -15.61 -11.87 -1.44
N PHE A 212 -14.94 -10.76 -1.77
CA PHE A 212 -15.13 -10.08 -3.04
C PHE A 212 -14.45 -10.85 -4.19
N PHE A 213 -15.22 -11.09 -5.17
CA PHE A 213 -15.24 -11.72 -6.50
C PHE A 213 -15.99 -13.01 -6.57
#